data_07006c3310f3e01a4fdb240a10b4aead
#
_entry.id   07006c3310f3e01a4fdb240a10b4aead
#
_cell.length_a   1.000
_cell.length_b   1.000
_cell.length_c   1.000
_cell.angle_alpha   90.00
_cell.angle_beta   90.00
_cell.angle_gamma   90.00
#
_symmetry.space_group_name_H-M   'P 1'
#
loop_
_entity.id
_entity.type
_entity.pdbx_description
1 polymer ?
#
loop_
_entity_poly.entity_id
_entity_poly.type
_entity_poly.pdbx_seq_one_letter_code
_entity_poly.pdbx_strand_id
1 'polypeptide(L)' 'MDNDTKKVLGELENQGFSVRITRRGHAFVTRNGRPVTTFSGSASDARAFANALSACRRAGFQRKRGGK' A
#
# COMPACT_ATOMS: atom_id res chain seq x y z
N MET A 1 -0.41 -8.59 -9.46
CA MET A 1 0.17 -7.51 -8.63
C MET A 1 1.68 -7.59 -8.73
N ASP A 2 2.34 -6.47 -8.95
CA ASP A 2 3.79 -6.51 -9.15
C ASP A 2 4.55 -6.62 -7.82
N ASN A 3 5.86 -6.86 -7.94
CA ASN A 3 6.68 -7.10 -6.76
C ASN A 3 6.80 -5.90 -5.85
N ASP A 4 6.85 -4.70 -6.43
CA ASP A 4 6.97 -3.47 -5.62
C ASP A 4 5.73 -3.27 -4.76
N THR A 5 4.55 -3.49 -5.35
CA THR A 5 3.31 -3.37 -4.62
C THR A 5 3.24 -4.39 -3.50
N LYS A 6 3.63 -5.64 -3.78
CA LYS A 6 3.64 -6.69 -2.76
C LYS A 6 4.55 -6.34 -1.59
N LYS A 7 5.73 -5.80 -1.88
CA LYS A 7 6.67 -5.40 -0.84
C LYS A 7 6.09 -4.30 0.05
N VAL A 8 5.48 -3.31 -0.58
CA VAL A 8 4.86 -2.22 0.17
C VAL A 8 3.73 -2.74 1.05
N LEU A 9 2.90 -3.63 0.51
CA LEU A 9 1.79 -4.19 1.29
C LEU A 9 2.31 -4.96 2.50
N GLY A 10 3.39 -5.73 2.33
CA GLY A 10 4.01 -6.44 3.45
C GLY A 10 4.54 -5.49 4.51
N GLU A 11 5.17 -4.40 4.09
CA GLU A 11 5.67 -3.39 5.03
C GLU A 11 4.54 -2.71 5.77
N LEU A 12 3.44 -2.43 5.07
CA LEU A 12 2.26 -1.84 5.71
C LEU A 12 1.73 -2.74 6.82
N GLU A 13 1.60 -4.03 6.53
CA GLU A 13 1.12 -4.97 7.53
C GLU A 13 2.05 -5.03 8.74
N ASN A 14 3.36 -4.99 8.50
CA ASN A 14 4.34 -4.98 9.58
C ASN A 14 4.24 -3.75 10.46
N GLN A 15 3.71 -2.67 9.94
CA GLN A 15 3.60 -1.41 10.68
C GLN A 15 2.21 -1.19 11.27
N GLY A 16 1.37 -2.20 11.26
CA GLY A 16 0.07 -2.11 11.91
C GLY A 16 -1.08 -1.72 11.00
N PHE A 17 -0.83 -1.65 9.69
CA PHE A 17 -1.91 -1.42 8.73
C PHE A 17 -2.56 -2.75 8.37
N SER A 18 -3.83 -2.68 8.00
CA SER A 18 -4.54 -3.86 7.50
C SER A 18 -4.63 -3.78 5.99
N VAL A 19 -4.37 -4.90 5.33
CA VAL A 19 -4.42 -4.97 3.87
C VAL A 19 -5.39 -6.06 3.47
N ARG A 20 -6.34 -5.73 2.61
CA ARG A 20 -7.32 -6.68 2.09
C ARG A 20 -7.28 -6.68 0.57
N ILE A 21 -7.09 -7.85 -0.01
CA ILE A 21 -7.10 -7.99 -1.46
C ILE A 21 -8.52 -8.28 -1.92
N THR A 22 -9.02 -7.48 -2.85
CA THR A 22 -10.35 -7.67 -3.40
C THR A 22 -10.33 -8.67 -4.55
N ARG A 23 -11.52 -9.10 -4.99
CA ARG A 23 -11.63 -10.01 -6.12
C ARG A 23 -11.03 -9.44 -7.41
N ARG A 24 -11.05 -8.12 -7.53
CA ARG A 24 -10.50 -7.46 -8.71
C ARG A 24 -8.99 -7.29 -8.65
N GLY A 25 -8.37 -7.76 -7.57
CA GLY A 25 -6.93 -7.64 -7.40
C GLY A 25 -6.49 -6.31 -6.82
N HIS A 26 -7.42 -5.54 -6.27
CA HIS A 26 -7.07 -4.29 -5.61
C HIS A 26 -6.72 -4.55 -4.15
N ALA A 27 -5.75 -3.83 -3.62
CA ALA A 27 -5.37 -3.94 -2.23
C ALA A 27 -5.95 -2.76 -1.45
N PHE A 28 -6.88 -3.05 -0.58
CA PHE A 28 -7.54 -2.03 0.24
C PHE A 28 -6.80 -1.92 1.57
N VAL A 29 -6.27 -0.74 1.85
CA VAL A 29 -5.45 -0.49 3.05
C VAL A 29 -6.27 0.29 4.06
N THR A 30 -6.32 -0.21 5.29
CA THR A 30 -6.98 0.48 6.40
C THR A 30 -6.05 0.54 7.59
N ARG A 31 -6.35 1.44 8.50
CA ARG A 31 -5.64 1.54 9.77
C ARG A 31 -6.63 1.89 10.87
N ASN A 32 -6.66 1.06 11.92
CA ASN A 32 -7.60 1.24 13.02
C ASN A 32 -9.05 1.31 12.55
N GLY A 33 -9.38 0.52 11.53
CA GLY A 33 -10.73 0.49 10.96
C GLY A 33 -11.05 1.64 10.02
N ARG A 34 -10.10 2.54 9.78
CA ARG A 34 -10.31 3.68 8.87
C ARG A 34 -9.67 3.41 7.53
N PRO A 35 -10.36 3.70 6.43
CA PRO A 35 -9.75 3.53 5.12
C PRO A 35 -8.61 4.53 4.91
N VAL A 36 -7.49 4.02 4.40
CA VAL A 36 -6.32 4.83 4.09
C VAL A 36 -6.25 5.08 2.60
N THR A 37 -6.18 3.99 1.83
CA THR A 37 -6.06 4.09 0.38
C THR A 37 -6.33 2.72 -0.24
N THR A 38 -6.38 2.69 -1.55
CA THR A 38 -6.50 1.45 -2.31
C THR A 38 -5.41 1.42 -3.36
N PHE A 39 -4.65 0.34 -3.41
CA PHE A 39 -3.67 0.13 -4.48
C PHE A 39 -4.35 -0.60 -5.63
N SER A 40 -4.10 -0.10 -6.83
CA SER A 40 -4.60 -0.76 -8.03
C SER A 40 -3.85 -2.08 -8.25
N GLY A 41 -4.55 -3.08 -8.76
CA GLY A 41 -3.92 -4.34 -9.12
C GLY A 41 -3.07 -4.24 -10.38
N SER A 42 -3.21 -3.16 -11.13
CA SER A 42 -2.45 -2.94 -12.35
C SER A 42 -1.22 -2.08 -12.06
N ALA A 43 -0.06 -2.54 -12.47
CA ALA A 43 1.19 -1.81 -12.27
C ALA A 43 1.43 -0.73 -13.32
N SER A 44 0.50 -0.56 -14.25
CA SER A 44 0.71 0.34 -15.38
C SER A 44 0.58 1.82 -15.02
N ASP A 45 0.06 2.15 -13.84
CA ASP A 45 -0.13 3.54 -13.45
C ASP A 45 0.76 3.89 -12.27
N ALA A 46 1.93 4.44 -12.57
CA ALA A 46 2.88 4.83 -11.53
C ALA A 46 2.36 5.97 -10.65
N ARG A 47 1.50 6.81 -11.20
CA ARG A 47 0.92 7.90 -10.42
C ARG A 47 -0.02 7.39 -9.36
N ALA A 48 -0.84 6.40 -9.72
CA ALA A 48 -1.75 5.80 -8.75
C ALA A 48 -0.98 5.17 -7.61
N PHE A 49 0.12 4.49 -7.92
CA PHE A 49 0.98 3.89 -6.91
C PHE A 49 1.58 4.95 -5.99
N ALA A 50 2.13 6.01 -6.58
CA ALA A 50 2.74 7.10 -5.80
C ALA A 50 1.71 7.80 -4.91
N ASN A 51 0.51 8.03 -5.44
CA ASN A 51 -0.56 8.67 -4.67
C ASN A 51 -0.97 7.80 -3.49
N ALA A 52 -1.08 6.49 -3.71
CA ALA A 52 -1.43 5.57 -2.64
C ALA A 52 -0.36 5.54 -1.56
N LEU A 53 0.92 5.54 -1.96
CA LEU A 53 2.02 5.62 -1.01
C LEU A 53 1.97 6.90 -0.19
N SER A 54 1.68 8.03 -0.83
CA SER A 54 1.58 9.30 -0.12
C SER A 54 0.48 9.27 0.93
N ALA A 55 -0.67 8.67 0.60
CA ALA A 55 -1.75 8.52 1.56
C ALA A 55 -1.32 7.67 2.75
N CYS A 56 -0.58 6.59 2.50
CA CYS A 56 -0.08 5.74 3.57
C CYS A 56 0.89 6.51 4.48
N ARG A 57 1.77 7.30 3.88
CA ARG A 57 2.73 8.09 4.66
C ARG A 57 2.02 9.09 5.56
N ARG A 58 0.96 9.71 5.06
CA ARG A 58 0.16 10.63 5.88
C ARG A 58 -0.48 9.92 7.06
N ALA A 59 -0.76 8.63 6.90
CA ALA A 59 -1.34 7.84 7.97
C ALA A 59 -0.29 7.25 8.91
N GLY A 60 0.99 7.57 8.71
CA GLY A 60 2.06 7.14 9.58
C GLY A 60 2.97 6.04 9.02
N PHE A 61 2.78 5.66 7.78
CA PHE A 61 3.60 4.63 7.17
C PHE A 61 5.02 5.15 6.90
N GLN A 62 6.01 4.37 7.30
CA GLN A 62 7.40 4.69 7.04
C GLN A 62 8.00 3.60 6.17
N ARG A 63 8.27 3.95 4.93
CA ARG A 63 8.85 2.99 4.00
C ARG A 63 10.35 2.86 4.24
N LYS A 64 10.81 1.63 4.40
CA LYS A 64 12.23 1.38 4.52
C LYS A 64 12.89 1.59 3.17
N ARG A 65 13.97 2.34 3.16
CA ARG A 65 14.79 2.47 1.97
C ARG A 65 15.80 1.35 1.94
N GLY A 66 15.74 0.56 0.90
CA GLY A 66 16.72 -0.49 0.72
C GLY A 66 18.10 0.10 0.54
N GLY A 67 19.12 -0.56 1.06
CA GLY A 67 20.49 -0.17 0.85
C GLY A 67 21.00 0.96 1.71
N LYS A 68 20.26 1.35 2.68
CA LYS A 68 20.70 2.40 3.59
C LYS A 68 20.76 1.91 5.01
#